data_bfc9b2fa63c5aa905db405925b2e1a82
#
_entry.id   bfc9b2fa63c5aa905db405925b2e1a82
#
_cell.length_a   1.000
_cell.length_b   1.000
_cell.length_c   1.000
_cell.angle_alpha   90.00
_cell.angle_beta   90.00
_cell.angle_gamma   90.00
#
_symmetry.space_group_name_H-M   'P 1'
#
loop_
_entity.id
_entity.type
_entity.pdbx_description
1 polymer ?
#
loop_
_entity_poly.entity_id
_entity_poly.type
_entity_poly.pdbx_seq_one_letter_code
_entity_poly.pdbx_strand_id
1 'polypeptide(L)'
;MNGPTELAELRARVDVLTDELTVLGSILEDLRNGDLTLPGADGPPSPPAPRPPAPTGGEGGEGGAGQEPTGPFFTSMLEFVVEHFGPVYARPISPTVRWCASWWDHAEAIYRLAALWRTWELYRLEPRLGIASWLRDYLDPQLRELTSPTGPFAACTEDRHSPVKALRTNQPPEAYLVDL
;
A
#
# COMPACT_ATOMS: atom_id res chain seq x y z
N MET A 1 51.43 19.94 -1.55
CA MET A 1 50.73 20.75 -0.52
C MET A 1 49.66 21.57 -1.24
N ASN A 2 48.46 21.02 -1.44
CA ASN A 2 47.38 21.60 -2.26
C ASN A 2 46.16 22.03 -1.43
N GLY A 3 46.33 22.29 -0.14
CA GLY A 3 45.23 22.53 0.80
C GLY A 3 44.33 23.75 0.56
N PRO A 4 44.81 24.93 0.09
CA PRO A 4 43.91 26.07 -0.08
C PRO A 4 42.98 25.96 -1.30
N THR A 5 43.43 25.32 -2.37
CA THR A 5 42.64 25.14 -3.61
C THR A 5 41.54 24.09 -3.41
N GLU A 6 41.86 23.00 -2.72
CA GLU A 6 40.91 21.93 -2.42
C GLU A 6 39.78 22.40 -1.47
N LEU A 7 40.11 23.26 -0.52
CA LEU A 7 39.14 23.89 0.38
C LEU A 7 38.20 24.86 -0.33
N ALA A 8 38.73 25.62 -1.31
CA ALA A 8 37.92 26.52 -2.12
C ALA A 8 36.95 25.74 -3.04
N GLU A 9 37.41 24.64 -3.61
CA GLU A 9 36.64 23.76 -4.46
C GLU A 9 35.49 23.05 -3.67
N LEU A 10 35.83 22.58 -2.44
CA LEU A 10 34.81 22.01 -1.55
C LEU A 10 33.74 23.04 -1.15
N ARG A 11 34.14 24.28 -0.85
CA ARG A 11 33.20 25.35 -0.54
C ARG A 11 32.27 25.65 -1.72
N ALA A 12 32.82 25.76 -2.93
CA ALA A 12 32.01 25.98 -4.14
C ALA A 12 31.00 24.86 -4.38
N ARG A 13 31.34 23.60 -4.11
CA ARG A 13 30.43 22.45 -4.21
C ARG A 13 29.36 22.48 -3.13
N VAL A 14 29.68 22.88 -1.92
CA VAL A 14 28.71 23.03 -0.82
C VAL A 14 27.71 24.16 -1.17
N ASP A 15 28.17 25.27 -1.70
CA ASP A 15 27.31 26.38 -2.11
C ASP A 15 26.32 25.96 -3.21
N VAL A 16 26.79 25.24 -4.25
CA VAL A 16 25.94 24.71 -5.32
C VAL A 16 24.87 23.71 -4.77
N LEU A 17 25.29 22.80 -3.90
CA LEU A 17 24.35 21.83 -3.29
C LEU A 17 23.31 22.51 -2.38
N THR A 18 23.70 23.59 -1.72
CA THR A 18 22.79 24.37 -0.87
C THR A 18 21.76 25.11 -1.72
N ASP A 19 22.16 25.67 -2.85
CA ASP A 19 21.27 26.31 -3.83
C ASP A 19 20.29 25.29 -4.45
N GLU A 20 20.77 24.11 -4.84
CA GLU A 20 19.93 23.03 -5.35
C GLU A 20 18.88 22.56 -4.31
N LEU A 21 19.29 22.40 -3.05
CA LEU A 21 18.38 22.04 -1.95
C LEU A 21 17.32 23.14 -1.71
N THR A 22 17.68 24.40 -1.86
CA THR A 22 16.75 25.52 -1.70
C THR A 22 15.70 25.53 -2.82
N VAL A 23 16.12 25.29 -4.06
CA VAL A 23 15.22 25.17 -5.23
C VAL A 23 14.28 23.98 -5.07
N LEU A 24 14.79 22.82 -4.66
CA LEU A 24 13.97 21.63 -4.41
C LEU A 24 12.97 21.87 -3.28
N GLY A 25 13.38 22.57 -2.22
CA GLY A 25 12.51 22.97 -1.11
C GLY A 25 11.34 23.84 -1.60
N SER A 26 11.61 24.84 -2.45
CA SER A 26 10.58 25.68 -3.04
C SER A 26 9.60 24.90 -3.92
N ILE A 27 10.13 24.01 -4.78
CA ILE A 27 9.29 23.15 -5.64
C ILE A 27 8.39 22.24 -4.79
N LEU A 28 8.90 21.67 -3.70
CA LEU A 28 8.12 20.85 -2.78
C LEU A 28 7.04 21.66 -2.06
N GLU A 29 7.33 22.91 -1.73
CA GLU A 29 6.37 23.81 -1.11
C GLU A 29 5.25 24.19 -2.09
N ASP A 30 5.59 24.51 -3.34
CA ASP A 30 4.64 24.80 -4.43
C ASP A 30 3.77 23.59 -4.77
N LEU A 31 4.36 22.38 -4.78
CA LEU A 31 3.63 21.12 -4.95
C LEU A 31 2.65 20.87 -3.79
N ARG A 32 3.09 21.12 -2.57
CA ARG A 32 2.24 20.96 -1.37
C ARG A 32 1.09 21.95 -1.35
N ASN A 33 1.32 23.18 -1.81
CA ASN A 33 0.33 24.24 -1.85
C ASN A 33 -0.55 24.21 -3.11
N GLY A 34 -0.27 23.31 -4.07
CA GLY A 34 -1.04 23.19 -5.31
C GLY A 34 -0.79 24.27 -6.35
N ASP A 35 0.27 25.06 -6.20
CA ASP A 35 0.59 26.24 -7.04
C ASP A 35 1.42 25.90 -8.30
N LEU A 36 1.83 24.64 -8.46
CA LEU A 36 2.65 24.22 -9.61
C LEU A 36 1.76 23.92 -10.83
N THR A 37 1.61 24.88 -11.71
CA THR A 37 1.05 24.68 -13.04
C THR A 37 2.13 24.16 -13.99
N LEU A 38 2.04 22.89 -14.37
CA LEU A 38 2.91 22.33 -15.42
C LEU A 38 2.52 22.96 -16.78
N PRO A 39 3.46 23.50 -17.56
CA PRO A 39 3.18 23.98 -18.89
C PRO A 39 2.84 22.79 -19.80
N GLY A 40 1.60 22.73 -20.31
CA GLY A 40 1.14 21.69 -21.24
C GLY A 40 -0.13 20.93 -20.85
N ALA A 41 -0.86 21.34 -19.83
CA ALA A 41 -2.08 20.67 -19.38
C ALA A 41 -3.37 21.13 -20.07
N ASP A 42 -3.31 21.60 -21.32
CA ASP A 42 -4.49 21.89 -22.14
C ASP A 42 -4.89 20.67 -22.98
N GLY A 43 -5.23 19.57 -22.30
CA GLY A 43 -5.90 18.42 -22.90
C GLY A 43 -7.41 18.49 -22.62
N PRO A 44 -8.27 17.91 -23.51
CA PRO A 44 -9.71 17.92 -23.29
C PRO A 44 -10.08 17.20 -21.99
N PRO A 45 -11.12 17.63 -21.27
CA PRO A 45 -11.50 17.06 -19.99
C PRO A 45 -11.81 15.57 -20.13
N SER A 46 -11.11 14.75 -19.36
CA SER A 46 -11.38 13.31 -19.27
C SER A 46 -12.80 13.07 -18.74
N PRO A 47 -13.53 12.08 -19.27
CA PRO A 47 -14.86 11.75 -18.76
C PRO A 47 -14.78 11.36 -17.27
N PRO A 48 -15.78 11.72 -16.47
CA PRO A 48 -15.78 11.41 -15.05
C PRO A 48 -15.73 9.90 -14.83
N ALA A 49 -14.81 9.47 -13.97
CA ALA A 49 -14.72 8.08 -13.53
C ALA A 49 -16.04 7.61 -12.91
N PRO A 50 -16.45 6.35 -13.11
CA PRO A 50 -17.67 5.81 -12.50
C PRO A 50 -17.58 5.95 -10.99
N ARG A 51 -18.57 6.64 -10.42
CA ARG A 51 -18.71 6.84 -8.97
C ARG A 51 -19.05 5.48 -8.33
N PRO A 52 -18.33 5.04 -7.31
CA PRO A 52 -18.72 3.87 -6.54
C PRO A 52 -20.13 4.09 -5.95
N PRO A 53 -20.95 3.03 -5.81
CA PRO A 53 -22.30 3.13 -5.25
C PRO A 53 -22.23 3.71 -3.83
N ALA A 54 -23.05 4.73 -3.59
CA ALA A 54 -23.18 5.34 -2.27
C ALA A 54 -23.82 4.35 -1.29
N PRO A 55 -23.38 4.28 -0.03
CA PRO A 55 -24.10 3.55 1.01
C PRO A 55 -25.46 4.21 1.25
N THR A 56 -26.53 3.45 1.10
CA THR A 56 -27.89 3.89 1.40
C THR A 56 -28.14 3.78 2.91
N GLY A 57 -28.44 4.92 3.52
CA GLY A 57 -29.19 4.97 4.76
C GLY A 57 -28.51 5.62 5.95
N GLY A 58 -28.99 6.81 6.33
CA GLY A 58 -28.71 7.48 7.60
C GLY A 58 -28.88 8.98 7.48
N GLU A 59 -30.04 9.48 7.92
CA GLU A 59 -30.44 10.88 7.86
C GLU A 59 -29.62 11.78 8.81
N GLY A 60 -29.29 13.00 8.32
CA GLY A 60 -29.30 14.25 9.08
C GLY A 60 -28.13 14.55 9.99
N GLY A 61 -27.26 15.47 9.54
CA GLY A 61 -26.31 16.15 10.40
C GLY A 61 -25.62 17.28 9.66
N GLU A 62 -25.96 18.50 9.99
CA GLU A 62 -25.51 19.75 9.39
C GLU A 62 -23.99 19.96 9.49
N GLY A 63 -23.47 20.68 8.52
CA GLY A 63 -22.17 21.24 8.30
C GLY A 63 -21.19 21.38 9.48
N GLY A 64 -20.04 20.75 9.34
CA GLY A 64 -18.87 20.97 10.16
C GLY A 64 -17.62 20.88 9.29
N ALA A 65 -16.85 21.97 9.21
CA ALA A 65 -15.60 22.07 8.50
C ALA A 65 -14.61 20.96 8.93
N GLY A 66 -14.04 20.26 7.95
CA GLY A 66 -12.76 19.59 7.94
C GLY A 66 -12.15 19.09 9.24
N GLN A 67 -12.71 18.06 9.86
CA GLN A 67 -11.94 17.21 10.77
C GLN A 67 -11.39 16.05 9.93
N GLU A 68 -10.07 15.96 9.84
CA GLU A 68 -9.42 14.77 9.34
C GLU A 68 -9.93 13.55 10.12
N PRO A 69 -10.27 12.44 9.46
CA PRO A 69 -10.78 11.27 10.15
C PRO A 69 -9.70 10.76 11.12
N THR A 70 -9.94 10.93 12.42
CA THR A 70 -9.01 10.63 13.52
C THR A 70 -8.83 9.14 13.80
N GLY A 71 -9.29 8.24 12.91
CA GLY A 71 -9.21 6.80 13.10
C GLY A 71 -9.10 6.00 11.80
N PRO A 72 -8.89 4.69 11.89
CA PRO A 72 -8.92 3.83 10.73
C PRO A 72 -10.31 3.85 10.06
N PHE A 73 -10.35 3.75 8.75
CA PHE A 73 -11.61 3.69 7.99
C PHE A 73 -12.33 2.36 8.27
N PHE A 74 -11.58 1.26 8.23
CA PHE A 74 -12.06 -0.05 8.66
C PHE A 74 -11.60 -0.33 10.09
N THR A 75 -12.52 -0.72 10.96
CA THR A 75 -12.24 -0.95 12.37
C THR A 75 -11.45 -2.24 12.62
N SER A 76 -11.46 -3.14 11.63
CA SER A 76 -10.78 -4.42 11.69
C SER A 76 -10.34 -4.93 10.31
N MET A 77 -9.36 -5.83 10.30
CA MET A 77 -8.98 -6.54 9.08
C MET A 77 -10.14 -7.35 8.50
N LEU A 78 -11.00 -7.91 9.35
CA LEU A 78 -12.19 -8.66 8.88
C LEU A 78 -13.12 -7.76 8.08
N GLU A 79 -13.42 -6.58 8.59
CA GLU A 79 -14.25 -5.59 7.90
C GLU A 79 -13.60 -5.16 6.57
N PHE A 80 -12.31 -4.85 6.57
CA PHE A 80 -11.58 -4.55 5.34
C PHE A 80 -11.69 -5.67 4.30
N VAL A 81 -11.54 -6.93 4.71
CA VAL A 81 -11.59 -8.06 3.78
C VAL A 81 -12.99 -8.29 3.25
N VAL A 82 -14.01 -8.21 4.10
CA VAL A 82 -15.41 -8.52 3.74
C VAL A 82 -16.04 -7.39 2.94
N GLU A 83 -15.79 -6.14 3.31
CA GLU A 83 -16.49 -4.99 2.73
C GLU A 83 -15.72 -4.30 1.60
N HIS A 84 -14.39 -4.47 1.56
CA HIS A 84 -13.55 -3.82 0.56
C HIS A 84 -12.76 -4.81 -0.29
N PHE A 85 -11.84 -5.56 0.31
CA PHE A 85 -10.92 -6.40 -0.46
C PHE A 85 -11.64 -7.44 -1.31
N GLY A 86 -12.53 -8.22 -0.70
CA GLY A 86 -13.28 -9.27 -1.38
C GLY A 86 -14.13 -8.75 -2.55
N PRO A 87 -15.02 -7.76 -2.34
CA PRO A 87 -15.87 -7.23 -3.41
C PRO A 87 -15.09 -6.50 -4.52
N VAL A 88 -14.09 -5.68 -4.15
CA VAL A 88 -13.38 -4.81 -5.11
C VAL A 88 -12.38 -5.58 -5.95
N TYR A 89 -11.67 -6.55 -5.36
CA TYR A 89 -10.60 -7.30 -6.03
C TYR A 89 -10.98 -8.74 -6.36
N ALA A 90 -12.30 -9.02 -6.43
CA ALA A 90 -12.82 -10.30 -6.85
C ALA A 90 -12.28 -10.71 -8.24
N ARG A 91 -11.88 -11.97 -8.36
CA ARG A 91 -11.43 -12.57 -9.61
C ARG A 91 -12.11 -13.92 -9.81
N PRO A 92 -12.41 -14.33 -11.05
CA PRO A 92 -12.91 -15.68 -11.30
C PRO A 92 -11.94 -16.74 -10.76
N ILE A 93 -12.45 -17.65 -9.95
CA ILE A 93 -11.68 -18.81 -9.48
C ILE A 93 -11.37 -19.74 -10.65
N SER A 94 -10.14 -20.21 -10.73
CA SER A 94 -9.64 -21.05 -11.81
C SER A 94 -8.50 -21.95 -11.32
N PRO A 95 -7.98 -22.87 -12.14
CA PRO A 95 -6.76 -23.62 -11.77
C PRO A 95 -5.55 -22.74 -11.47
N THR A 96 -5.50 -21.52 -12.01
CA THR A 96 -4.40 -20.56 -11.82
C THR A 96 -4.70 -19.44 -10.86
N VAL A 97 -5.97 -19.28 -10.43
CA VAL A 97 -6.43 -18.27 -9.48
C VAL A 97 -7.16 -18.96 -8.34
N ARG A 98 -6.56 -19.01 -7.15
CA ARG A 98 -7.09 -19.69 -5.99
C ARG A 98 -7.60 -18.69 -4.96
N TRP A 99 -8.70 -19.05 -4.33
CA TRP A 99 -9.22 -18.38 -3.14
C TRP A 99 -9.87 -19.41 -2.23
N CYS A 100 -9.84 -19.19 -0.93
CA CYS A 100 -10.53 -20.03 0.05
C CYS A 100 -11.53 -19.18 0.82
N ALA A 101 -12.79 -19.59 0.86
CA ALA A 101 -13.82 -18.92 1.65
C ALA A 101 -13.47 -18.88 3.15
N SER A 102 -12.75 -19.89 3.65
CA SER A 102 -12.19 -19.95 5.00
C SER A 102 -10.77 -19.34 5.07
N TRP A 103 -10.55 -18.17 4.44
CA TRP A 103 -9.25 -17.52 4.37
C TRP A 103 -8.62 -17.26 5.74
N TRP A 104 -9.43 -17.09 6.79
CA TRP A 104 -9.00 -16.85 8.17
C TRP A 104 -8.32 -18.07 8.82
N ASP A 105 -8.43 -19.26 8.25
CA ASP A 105 -7.75 -20.48 8.73
C ASP A 105 -6.41 -20.74 8.00
N HIS A 106 -5.93 -19.74 7.26
CA HIS A 106 -4.64 -19.76 6.58
C HIS A 106 -3.74 -18.68 7.16
N ALA A 107 -2.78 -19.06 8.01
CA ALA A 107 -1.92 -18.11 8.72
C ALA A 107 -1.22 -17.13 7.77
N GLU A 108 -0.65 -17.61 6.66
CA GLU A 108 0.01 -16.75 5.67
C GLU A 108 -0.98 -15.75 5.04
N ALA A 109 -2.21 -16.17 4.74
CA ALA A 109 -3.21 -15.27 4.19
C ALA A 109 -3.58 -14.16 5.18
N ILE A 110 -3.72 -14.49 6.47
CA ILE A 110 -3.97 -13.51 7.54
C ILE A 110 -2.85 -12.45 7.58
N TYR A 111 -1.57 -12.86 7.57
CA TYR A 111 -0.45 -11.93 7.59
C TYR A 111 -0.44 -11.00 6.37
N ARG A 112 -0.67 -11.54 5.18
CA ARG A 112 -0.71 -10.77 3.93
C ARG A 112 -1.88 -9.78 3.89
N LEU A 113 -3.09 -10.23 4.27
CA LEU A 113 -4.29 -9.39 4.33
C LEU A 113 -4.17 -8.30 5.40
N ALA A 114 -3.59 -8.61 6.57
CA ALA A 114 -3.32 -7.63 7.61
C ALA A 114 -2.32 -6.55 7.15
N ALA A 115 -1.28 -6.94 6.39
CA ALA A 115 -0.35 -6.00 5.81
C ALA A 115 -1.02 -5.09 4.77
N LEU A 116 -1.87 -5.65 3.89
CA LEU A 116 -2.65 -4.90 2.91
C LEU A 116 -3.59 -3.90 3.57
N TRP A 117 -4.34 -4.32 4.61
CA TRP A 117 -5.22 -3.42 5.35
C TRP A 117 -4.46 -2.24 5.96
N ARG A 118 -3.39 -2.52 6.73
CA ARG A 118 -2.60 -1.48 7.40
C ARG A 118 -1.97 -0.50 6.42
N THR A 119 -1.44 -0.98 5.30
CA THR A 119 -0.87 -0.12 4.28
C THR A 119 -1.94 0.66 3.54
N TRP A 120 -3.12 0.07 3.28
CA TRP A 120 -4.25 0.77 2.69
C TRP A 120 -4.71 1.95 3.58
N GLU A 121 -4.85 1.71 4.89
CA GLU A 121 -5.22 2.77 5.86
C GLU A 121 -4.25 3.95 5.83
N LEU A 122 -2.97 3.70 5.62
CA LEU A 122 -1.95 4.73 5.52
C LEU A 122 -2.05 5.47 4.17
N TYR A 123 -2.05 4.71 3.07
CA TYR A 123 -1.98 5.28 1.73
C TYR A 123 -3.28 5.96 1.27
N ARG A 124 -4.44 5.60 1.81
CA ARG A 124 -5.70 6.29 1.51
C ARG A 124 -5.72 7.76 1.92
N LEU A 125 -4.89 8.14 2.88
CA LEU A 125 -4.79 9.52 3.37
C LEU A 125 -3.90 10.40 2.48
N GLU A 126 -3.13 9.80 1.59
CA GLU A 126 -2.30 10.54 0.64
C GLU A 126 -3.14 10.91 -0.59
N PRO A 127 -3.42 12.21 -0.83
CA PRO A 127 -4.50 12.63 -1.74
C PRO A 127 -4.17 12.49 -3.24
N ARG A 128 -2.90 12.36 -3.62
CA ARG A 128 -2.49 12.38 -5.03
C ARG A 128 -2.18 11.00 -5.58
N LEU A 129 -1.20 10.34 -5.00
CA LEU A 129 -0.64 9.08 -5.52
C LEU A 129 -0.82 7.91 -4.58
N GLY A 130 -1.40 8.12 -3.40
CA GLY A 130 -1.48 7.11 -2.35
C GLY A 130 -2.07 5.80 -2.84
N ILE A 131 -3.29 5.82 -3.34
CA ILE A 131 -3.94 4.59 -3.83
C ILE A 131 -3.21 4.00 -5.03
N ALA A 132 -2.71 4.81 -5.97
CA ALA A 132 -1.95 4.31 -7.12
C ALA A 132 -0.65 3.60 -6.69
N SER A 133 0.07 4.19 -5.73
CA SER A 133 1.28 3.59 -5.15
C SER A 133 0.93 2.32 -4.37
N TRP A 134 -0.14 2.34 -3.58
CA TRP A 134 -0.59 1.17 -2.84
C TRP A 134 -0.96 0.00 -3.76
N LEU A 135 -1.68 0.25 -4.85
CA LEU A 135 -2.02 -0.77 -5.85
C LEU A 135 -0.75 -1.42 -6.42
N ARG A 136 0.20 -0.60 -6.88
CA ARG A 136 1.43 -1.07 -7.53
C ARG A 136 2.37 -1.80 -6.56
N ASP A 137 2.61 -1.21 -5.38
CA ASP A 137 3.70 -1.62 -4.50
C ASP A 137 3.27 -2.67 -3.47
N TYR A 138 1.99 -2.70 -3.13
CA TYR A 138 1.46 -3.59 -2.08
C TYR A 138 0.38 -4.54 -2.61
N LEU A 139 -0.69 -4.03 -3.23
CA LEU A 139 -1.81 -4.89 -3.61
C LEU A 139 -1.42 -5.90 -4.69
N ASP A 140 -0.89 -5.45 -5.82
CA ASP A 140 -0.64 -6.32 -6.96
C ASP A 140 0.33 -7.47 -6.64
N PRO A 141 1.47 -7.23 -5.95
CA PRO A 141 2.35 -8.32 -5.52
C PRO A 141 1.64 -9.29 -4.55
N GLN A 142 0.96 -8.76 -3.53
CA GLN A 142 0.33 -9.60 -2.52
C GLN A 142 -0.87 -10.38 -3.07
N LEU A 143 -1.69 -9.75 -3.94
CA LEU A 143 -2.82 -10.41 -4.57
C LEU A 143 -2.37 -11.57 -5.47
N ARG A 144 -1.26 -11.39 -6.19
CA ARG A 144 -0.66 -12.44 -7.02
C ARG A 144 -0.25 -13.64 -6.17
N GLU A 145 0.41 -13.41 -5.04
CA GLU A 145 0.82 -14.48 -4.12
C GLU A 145 -0.38 -15.13 -3.42
N LEU A 146 -1.34 -14.33 -2.93
CA LEU A 146 -2.56 -14.85 -2.30
C LEU A 146 -3.34 -15.76 -3.22
N THR A 147 -3.49 -15.38 -4.50
CA THR A 147 -4.29 -16.14 -5.47
C THR A 147 -3.49 -17.15 -6.28
N SER A 148 -2.19 -17.28 -6.02
CA SER A 148 -1.30 -18.21 -6.72
C SER A 148 -1.74 -19.67 -6.52
N PRO A 149 -1.59 -20.54 -7.54
CA PRO A 149 -1.79 -21.97 -7.39
C PRO A 149 -0.81 -22.64 -6.41
N THR A 150 0.28 -21.96 -6.06
CA THR A 150 1.27 -22.39 -5.07
C THR A 150 1.23 -21.54 -3.78
N GLY A 151 0.28 -20.62 -3.68
CA GLY A 151 0.11 -19.72 -2.54
C GLY A 151 -0.62 -20.37 -1.34
N PRO A 152 -1.06 -19.55 -0.38
CA PRO A 152 -1.65 -20.05 0.85
C PRO A 152 -2.93 -20.88 0.65
N PHE A 153 -3.61 -20.73 -0.48
CA PHE A 153 -4.83 -21.47 -0.81
C PHE A 153 -4.60 -22.64 -1.77
N ALA A 154 -3.35 -23.05 -2.00
CA ALA A 154 -2.99 -24.06 -3.00
C ALA A 154 -3.73 -25.40 -2.83
N ALA A 155 -3.96 -25.83 -1.58
CA ALA A 155 -4.64 -27.08 -1.26
C ALA A 155 -6.17 -26.98 -1.23
N CYS A 156 -6.72 -25.75 -1.32
CA CYS A 156 -8.16 -25.50 -1.30
C CYS A 156 -8.76 -25.54 -2.70
N THR A 157 -10.05 -25.87 -2.75
CA THR A 157 -10.91 -25.72 -3.92
C THR A 157 -12.10 -24.87 -3.55
N GLU A 158 -12.96 -24.51 -4.53
CA GLU A 158 -14.16 -23.74 -4.26
C GLU A 158 -15.05 -24.40 -3.17
N ASP A 159 -15.17 -25.73 -3.20
CA ASP A 159 -16.04 -26.52 -2.30
C ASP A 159 -15.30 -27.17 -1.14
N ARG A 160 -13.97 -27.05 -1.06
CA ARG A 160 -13.17 -27.77 -0.05
C ARG A 160 -12.09 -26.90 0.55
N HIS A 161 -12.19 -26.68 1.84
CA HIS A 161 -11.13 -26.12 2.65
C HIS A 161 -10.10 -27.19 3.05
N SER A 162 -8.81 -26.84 2.95
CA SER A 162 -7.70 -27.70 3.38
C SER A 162 -6.56 -26.82 3.94
N PRO A 163 -6.46 -26.70 5.27
CA PRO A 163 -5.44 -25.88 5.91
C PRO A 163 -4.03 -26.43 5.63
N VAL A 164 -3.09 -25.53 5.46
CA VAL A 164 -1.69 -25.89 5.22
C VAL A 164 -1.03 -26.32 6.53
N LYS A 165 -0.34 -27.46 6.51
CA LYS A 165 0.43 -27.92 7.67
C LYS A 165 1.68 -27.07 7.87
N ALA A 166 2.02 -26.82 9.13
CA ALA A 166 3.28 -26.14 9.47
C ALA A 166 4.51 -26.86 8.88
N LEU A 167 5.50 -26.08 8.52
CA LEU A 167 6.78 -26.63 8.08
C LEU A 167 7.43 -27.41 9.22
N ARG A 168 7.96 -28.58 8.90
CA ARG A 168 8.71 -29.37 9.86
C ARG A 168 10.07 -28.71 10.10
N THR A 169 10.41 -28.52 11.35
CA THR A 169 11.71 -28.02 11.78
C THR A 169 12.34 -29.04 12.73
N ASN A 170 13.64 -29.26 12.57
CA ASN A 170 14.42 -29.99 13.56
C ASN A 170 15.04 -28.99 14.53
N GLN A 171 15.28 -29.44 15.77
CA GLN A 171 16.01 -28.62 16.73
C GLN A 171 17.46 -28.45 16.23
N PRO A 172 17.99 -27.21 16.15
CA PRO A 172 19.37 -27.00 15.77
C PRO A 172 20.31 -27.60 16.82
N PRO A 173 21.51 -28.03 16.43
CA PRO A 173 22.52 -28.50 17.40
C PRO A 173 22.88 -27.35 18.36
N GLU A 174 23.25 -27.72 19.60
CA GLU A 174 23.51 -26.75 20.67
C GLU A 174 24.60 -25.71 20.29
N ALA A 175 25.61 -26.13 19.54
CA ALA A 175 26.64 -25.24 19.03
C ALA A 175 26.14 -24.12 18.11
N TYR A 176 25.00 -24.30 17.43
CA TYR A 176 24.41 -23.28 16.55
C TYR A 176 23.79 -22.10 17.31
N LEU A 177 23.40 -22.32 18.58
CA LEU A 177 22.72 -21.31 19.39
C LEU A 177 23.70 -20.37 20.13
N VAL A 178 25.01 -20.67 20.09
CA VAL A 178 26.03 -19.90 20.80
C VAL A 178 26.50 -18.67 20.01
N ASP A 179 26.30 -18.65 18.69
CA ASP A 179 26.81 -17.58 17.79
C ASP A 179 25.70 -16.59 17.32
N LEU A 180 24.49 -16.64 17.93
CA LEU A 180 23.36 -15.72 17.70
C LEU A 180 23.13 -14.80 18.90
#